data_121fc5d8cbe56d023bd1b3dd81e20e86
#
_entry.id   121fc5d8cbe56d023bd1b3dd81e20e86
#
_cell.length_a   1.000
_cell.length_b   1.000
_cell.length_c   1.000
_cell.angle_alpha   90.00
_cell.angle_beta   90.00
_cell.angle_gamma   90.00
#
_symmetry.space_group_name_H-M   'P 1'
#
loop_
_entity.id
_entity.type
_entity.pdbx_description
1 polymer ?
#
loop_
_entity_poly.entity_id
_entity_poly.type
_entity_poly.pdbx_seq_one_letter_code
_entity_poly.pdbx_strand_id
1 'polypeptide(L)'
;MKKPFKNPFRHHRAKNRNKPRGYSPTQIICVSFVIVIALGTLLLSLPIASRYGRMRVIDAMFTATSATCVTGLVVRDTWTQFTVFGQAVILALIQIGGLGLVTLTSFFALAMRRRMGFRDLRVLGESVSADGYAQAKDVLRIVVGLAACFEGAGILLLMLAFVPQFGLQGIWISIFTAISAFCNAGFDLFGQFGAYSSLVPYVHNYYVQAVVMFMIIAGGLGFMVWVELIQYPKKRKLSLHARVVLIFSVLLWVGGAALIGLLEWNNPASMGGLSVSDKIMASLFQSVSTRTAGMNTIDLAACGPITKLLMSVLQFIGAAPGSTGGGVKVTTFAVLFLTIRSVAQGRDDCVIADHHIESKTVYRALTIIVIGALAAFGSAVVVYYNTSDAVSVIDAIFESCSAFGTVGLSVGVTARLKDGAKLLYMAVMFMGRVGPVSLAMSLTAKPDDNKRKIMPVGHINVG
;
A
#
# COMPACT_ATOMS: atom_id res chain seq x y z
N MET A 1 71.38 -31.74 -7.39
CA MET A 1 70.51 -30.81 -8.15
C MET A 1 69.07 -31.31 -8.06
N LYS A 2 68.24 -30.73 -7.16
CA LYS A 2 66.78 -31.09 -7.02
C LYS A 2 65.98 -30.03 -7.78
N LYS A 3 65.16 -30.51 -8.78
CA LYS A 3 64.25 -29.62 -9.53
C LYS A 3 63.08 -29.15 -8.62
N PRO A 4 62.65 -27.88 -8.67
CA PRO A 4 61.54 -27.43 -7.86
C PRO A 4 60.21 -27.97 -8.36
N PHE A 5 59.40 -28.42 -7.41
CA PHE A 5 58.02 -28.92 -7.59
C PHE A 5 57.12 -27.83 -8.12
N LYS A 6 56.59 -27.95 -9.34
CA LYS A 6 55.57 -27.02 -9.89
C LYS A 6 54.24 -27.34 -9.26
N ASN A 7 53.69 -26.40 -8.49
CA ASN A 7 52.41 -26.47 -7.85
C ASN A 7 51.26 -26.42 -8.91
N PRO A 8 50.43 -27.47 -9.09
CA PRO A 8 49.41 -27.54 -10.17
C PRO A 8 48.12 -26.76 -9.90
N PHE A 9 48.02 -26.06 -8.77
CA PHE A 9 46.82 -25.29 -8.37
C PHE A 9 46.91 -23.81 -8.60
N ARG A 10 47.57 -23.34 -9.65
CA ARG A 10 47.36 -21.97 -10.15
C ARG A 10 46.01 -21.89 -10.92
N HIS A 11 44.92 -21.83 -10.18
CA HIS A 11 43.62 -21.45 -10.79
C HIS A 11 43.80 -20.09 -11.44
N HIS A 12 43.70 -20.05 -12.75
CA HIS A 12 43.49 -18.87 -13.55
C HIS A 12 42.26 -18.11 -12.99
N ARG A 13 42.51 -17.09 -12.18
CA ARG A 13 41.51 -16.05 -11.93
C ARG A 13 41.27 -15.35 -13.27
N ALA A 14 40.31 -15.88 -14.04
CA ALA A 14 39.75 -15.16 -15.17
C ALA A 14 39.25 -13.83 -14.65
N LYS A 15 39.93 -12.76 -15.04
CA LYS A 15 39.48 -11.38 -14.91
C LYS A 15 38.20 -11.20 -15.72
N ASN A 16 37.06 -11.54 -15.13
CA ASN A 16 35.76 -11.17 -15.66
C ASN A 16 35.47 -9.72 -15.24
N ARG A 17 36.37 -8.81 -15.61
CA ARG A 17 36.20 -7.35 -15.54
C ARG A 17 35.48 -6.95 -16.82
N ASN A 18 34.25 -6.44 -16.67
CA ASN A 18 33.38 -5.74 -17.65
C ASN A 18 32.15 -6.55 -18.12
N LYS A 19 31.38 -7.09 -17.16
CA LYS A 19 29.94 -7.11 -17.41
C LYS A 19 29.37 -5.77 -16.97
N PRO A 20 28.62 -5.05 -17.81
CA PRO A 20 27.96 -3.82 -17.40
C PRO A 20 27.12 -4.13 -16.17
N ARG A 21 27.30 -3.36 -15.08
CA ARG A 21 26.55 -3.49 -13.83
C ARG A 21 25.08 -3.22 -14.14
N GLY A 22 24.31 -4.28 -14.38
CA GLY A 22 22.87 -4.13 -14.55
C GLY A 22 22.22 -3.69 -13.25
N TYR A 23 21.21 -2.82 -13.32
CA TYR A 23 20.41 -2.39 -12.17
C TYR A 23 19.87 -3.62 -11.41
N SER A 24 19.80 -3.51 -10.07
CA SER A 24 19.15 -4.53 -9.25
C SER A 24 17.62 -4.54 -9.52
N PRO A 25 16.91 -5.65 -9.27
CA PRO A 25 15.45 -5.69 -9.45
C PRO A 25 14.73 -4.58 -8.69
N THR A 26 15.14 -4.31 -7.45
CA THR A 26 14.59 -3.21 -6.63
C THR A 26 14.85 -1.84 -7.23
N GLN A 27 16.03 -1.60 -7.82
CA GLN A 27 16.32 -0.34 -8.53
C GLN A 27 15.42 -0.17 -9.77
N ILE A 28 15.17 -1.25 -10.52
CA ILE A 28 14.28 -1.21 -11.68
C ILE A 28 12.87 -0.82 -11.25
N ILE A 29 12.35 -1.40 -10.16
CA ILE A 29 11.04 -1.05 -9.60
C ILE A 29 11.01 0.43 -9.21
N CYS A 30 11.97 0.92 -8.43
CA CYS A 30 12.03 2.32 -8.00
C CYS A 30 12.06 3.29 -9.20
N VAL A 31 12.93 3.05 -10.17
CA VAL A 31 13.04 3.90 -11.37
C VAL A 31 11.76 3.88 -12.18
N SER A 32 11.12 2.72 -12.32
CA SER A 32 9.84 2.58 -13.02
C SER A 32 8.74 3.46 -12.40
N PHE A 33 8.63 3.44 -11.06
CA PHE A 33 7.66 4.29 -10.36
C PHE A 33 7.96 5.78 -10.56
N VAL A 34 9.22 6.20 -10.50
CA VAL A 34 9.61 7.60 -10.74
C VAL A 34 9.24 8.04 -12.16
N ILE A 35 9.46 7.19 -13.17
CA ILE A 35 9.08 7.49 -14.56
C ILE A 35 7.56 7.65 -14.68
N VAL A 36 6.77 6.75 -14.07
CA VAL A 36 5.29 6.85 -14.12
C VAL A 36 4.80 8.11 -13.43
N ILE A 37 5.36 8.46 -12.26
CA ILE A 37 5.04 9.70 -11.55
C ILE A 37 5.38 10.93 -12.41
N ALA A 38 6.52 10.94 -13.06
CA ALA A 38 6.93 12.05 -13.94
C ALA A 38 5.98 12.20 -15.13
N LEU A 39 5.61 11.10 -15.80
CA LEU A 39 4.63 11.09 -16.89
C LEU A 39 3.25 11.54 -16.42
N GLY A 40 2.79 11.03 -15.27
CA GLY A 40 1.53 11.44 -14.66
C GLY A 40 1.51 12.93 -14.31
N THR A 41 2.60 13.44 -13.75
CA THR A 41 2.78 14.87 -13.46
C THR A 41 2.64 15.72 -14.73
N LEU A 42 3.31 15.30 -15.79
CA LEU A 42 3.25 16.00 -17.09
C LEU A 42 1.81 16.04 -17.63
N LEU A 43 1.12 14.89 -17.65
CA LEU A 43 -0.25 14.79 -18.15
C LEU A 43 -1.24 15.61 -17.29
N LEU A 44 -1.12 15.57 -15.96
CA LEU A 44 -1.98 16.32 -15.05
C LEU A 44 -1.69 17.83 -15.05
N SER A 45 -0.49 18.25 -15.47
CA SER A 45 -0.14 19.68 -15.63
C SER A 45 -0.70 20.30 -16.92
N LEU A 46 -1.25 19.51 -17.83
CA LEU A 46 -1.86 20.02 -19.07
C LEU A 46 -3.16 20.78 -18.74
N PRO A 47 -3.46 21.91 -19.43
CA PRO A 47 -4.69 22.65 -19.22
C PRO A 47 -5.97 21.84 -19.40
N ILE A 48 -5.95 20.85 -20.28
CA ILE A 48 -7.08 19.94 -20.55
C ILE A 48 -7.41 19.02 -19.34
N ALA A 49 -6.46 18.78 -18.43
CA ALA A 49 -6.66 17.92 -17.28
C ALA A 49 -7.40 18.60 -16.13
N SER A 50 -7.42 19.94 -16.09
CA SER A 50 -8.00 20.73 -15.00
C SER A 50 -9.15 21.61 -15.51
N ARG A 51 -10.21 21.75 -14.71
CA ARG A 51 -11.37 22.63 -15.00
C ARG A 51 -11.04 24.11 -14.89
N TYR A 52 -10.00 24.45 -14.12
CA TYR A 52 -9.59 25.84 -13.85
C TYR A 52 -8.32 26.24 -14.60
N GLY A 53 -8.01 25.55 -15.72
CA GLY A 53 -6.80 25.80 -16.49
C GLY A 53 -5.56 25.11 -15.91
N ARG A 54 -4.38 25.68 -16.14
CA ARG A 54 -3.11 25.04 -15.78
C ARG A 54 -2.94 24.93 -14.26
N MET A 55 -2.78 23.72 -13.76
CA MET A 55 -2.50 23.45 -12.35
C MET A 55 -1.03 23.71 -12.02
N ARG A 56 -0.72 24.05 -10.76
CA ARG A 56 0.66 24.15 -10.27
C ARG A 56 1.35 22.79 -10.40
N VAL A 57 2.56 22.77 -10.93
CA VAL A 57 3.32 21.51 -11.16
C VAL A 57 3.48 20.69 -9.89
N ILE A 58 3.67 21.35 -8.73
CA ILE A 58 3.82 20.64 -7.44
C ILE A 58 2.52 19.94 -7.01
N ASP A 59 1.35 20.53 -7.29
CA ASP A 59 0.06 19.92 -6.98
C ASP A 59 -0.22 18.74 -7.94
N ALA A 60 0.15 18.88 -9.22
CA ALA A 60 0.10 17.80 -10.21
C ALA A 60 1.03 16.64 -9.83
N MET A 61 2.26 16.94 -9.38
CA MET A 61 3.23 15.95 -8.95
C MET A 61 2.77 15.24 -7.67
N PHE A 62 2.17 15.95 -6.73
CA PHE A 62 1.59 15.35 -5.52
C PHE A 62 0.47 14.38 -5.87
N THR A 63 -0.48 14.80 -6.73
CA THR A 63 -1.59 13.96 -7.17
C THR A 63 -1.10 12.75 -7.95
N ALA A 64 -0.14 12.92 -8.88
CA ALA A 64 0.46 11.82 -9.63
C ALA A 64 1.19 10.83 -8.70
N THR A 65 1.91 11.33 -7.69
CA THR A 65 2.59 10.49 -6.69
C THR A 65 1.58 9.73 -5.85
N SER A 66 0.55 10.42 -5.32
CA SER A 66 -0.51 9.82 -4.52
C SER A 66 -1.26 8.74 -5.30
N ALA A 67 -1.61 8.99 -6.56
CA ALA A 67 -2.30 8.03 -7.43
C ALA A 67 -1.41 6.82 -7.77
N THR A 68 -0.14 7.05 -8.15
CA THR A 68 0.80 5.97 -8.50
C THR A 68 1.22 5.15 -7.28
N CYS A 69 1.40 5.78 -6.11
CA CYS A 69 1.66 5.08 -4.85
C CYS A 69 0.39 4.49 -4.23
N VAL A 70 -0.78 4.74 -4.84
CA VAL A 70 -2.08 4.24 -4.38
C VAL A 70 -2.34 4.69 -2.94
N THR A 71 -2.18 5.98 -2.69
CA THR A 71 -2.29 6.54 -1.33
C THR A 71 -3.67 7.18 -1.10
N GLY A 72 -4.15 8.06 -2.03
CA GLY A 72 -5.42 8.74 -1.88
C GLY A 72 -5.38 10.08 -1.15
N LEU A 73 -4.25 10.51 -0.63
CA LEU A 73 -4.11 11.88 -0.13
C LEU A 73 -4.18 12.87 -1.29
N VAL A 74 -5.03 13.88 -1.17
CA VAL A 74 -5.27 14.85 -2.24
C VAL A 74 -5.12 16.29 -1.74
N VAL A 75 -4.38 17.11 -2.48
CA VAL A 75 -4.25 18.56 -2.24
C VAL A 75 -5.33 19.34 -2.98
N ARG A 76 -5.99 18.72 -3.95
CA ARG A 76 -7.11 19.23 -4.71
C ARG A 76 -8.15 18.12 -4.88
N ASP A 77 -9.40 18.43 -4.63
CA ASP A 77 -10.50 17.48 -4.78
C ASP A 77 -10.59 16.96 -6.22
N THR A 78 -10.78 15.65 -6.37
CA THR A 78 -10.70 14.97 -7.69
C THR A 78 -11.86 15.36 -8.60
N TRP A 79 -13.07 15.49 -8.06
CA TRP A 79 -14.24 15.84 -8.84
C TRP A 79 -14.24 17.32 -9.26
N THR A 80 -13.98 18.21 -8.32
CA THR A 80 -14.11 19.66 -8.58
C THR A 80 -12.97 20.20 -9.43
N GLN A 81 -11.74 19.69 -9.23
CA GLN A 81 -10.54 20.18 -9.92
C GLN A 81 -10.35 19.57 -11.32
N PHE A 82 -10.55 18.25 -11.47
CA PHE A 82 -10.14 17.55 -12.68
C PHE A 82 -11.30 17.36 -13.66
N THR A 83 -10.98 17.52 -14.95
CA THR A 83 -11.85 17.11 -16.06
C THR A 83 -11.92 15.58 -16.15
N VAL A 84 -12.83 15.04 -16.98
CA VAL A 84 -12.88 13.58 -17.25
C VAL A 84 -11.53 13.05 -17.75
N PHE A 85 -10.79 13.84 -18.54
CA PHE A 85 -9.44 13.49 -18.97
C PHE A 85 -8.49 13.37 -17.76
N GLY A 86 -8.47 14.38 -16.87
CA GLY A 86 -7.64 14.35 -15.66
C GLY A 86 -8.00 13.19 -14.73
N GLN A 87 -9.30 12.92 -14.56
CA GLN A 87 -9.79 11.76 -13.79
C GLN A 87 -9.36 10.43 -14.43
N ALA A 88 -9.40 10.31 -15.76
CA ALA A 88 -8.93 9.11 -16.47
C ALA A 88 -7.41 8.90 -16.32
N VAL A 89 -6.63 9.98 -16.33
CA VAL A 89 -5.18 9.91 -16.06
C VAL A 89 -4.94 9.43 -14.62
N ILE A 90 -5.65 9.98 -13.63
CA ILE A 90 -5.56 9.54 -12.23
C ILE A 90 -5.92 8.06 -12.12
N LEU A 91 -7.01 7.62 -12.74
CA LEU A 91 -7.45 6.23 -12.73
C LEU A 91 -6.41 5.29 -13.36
N ALA A 92 -5.79 5.69 -14.47
CA ALA A 92 -4.70 4.93 -15.10
C ALA A 92 -3.47 4.82 -14.18
N LEU A 93 -3.10 5.91 -13.48
CA LEU A 93 -2.00 5.89 -12.51
C LEU A 93 -2.31 4.97 -11.32
N ILE A 94 -3.56 4.99 -10.81
CA ILE A 94 -4.04 4.08 -9.76
C ILE A 94 -3.91 2.62 -10.23
N GLN A 95 -4.36 2.29 -11.42
CA GLN A 95 -4.31 0.93 -11.95
C GLN A 95 -2.87 0.45 -12.13
N ILE A 96 -1.98 1.29 -12.67
CA ILE A 96 -0.56 0.99 -12.81
C ILE A 96 0.10 0.80 -11.43
N GLY A 97 -0.22 1.67 -10.49
CA GLY A 97 0.31 1.62 -9.13
C GLY A 97 -0.21 0.42 -8.34
N GLY A 98 -1.51 0.15 -8.39
CA GLY A 98 -2.19 -0.92 -7.66
C GLY A 98 -1.72 -2.31 -8.05
N LEU A 99 -1.74 -2.63 -9.34
CA LEU A 99 -1.26 -3.91 -9.87
C LEU A 99 0.27 -4.00 -9.89
N GLY A 100 0.97 -2.87 -9.80
CA GLY A 100 2.42 -2.76 -9.94
C GLY A 100 2.86 -2.72 -11.41
N LEU A 101 3.73 -1.75 -11.72
CA LEU A 101 4.18 -1.52 -13.10
C LEU A 101 4.83 -2.76 -13.73
N VAL A 102 5.62 -3.49 -12.93
CA VAL A 102 6.30 -4.71 -13.41
C VAL A 102 5.30 -5.80 -13.78
N THR A 103 4.23 -5.94 -12.99
CA THR A 103 3.13 -6.89 -13.27
C THR A 103 2.46 -6.53 -14.59
N LEU A 104 2.08 -5.27 -14.79
CA LEU A 104 1.43 -4.82 -16.02
C LEU A 104 2.33 -4.91 -17.25
N THR A 105 3.58 -4.45 -17.17
CA THR A 105 4.51 -4.52 -18.31
C THR A 105 4.83 -5.95 -18.69
N SER A 106 4.97 -6.85 -17.71
CA SER A 106 5.17 -8.27 -17.94
C SER A 106 3.94 -8.94 -18.54
N PHE A 107 2.73 -8.54 -18.13
CA PHE A 107 1.49 -9.01 -18.73
C PHE A 107 1.39 -8.62 -20.21
N PHE A 108 1.64 -7.35 -20.56
CA PHE A 108 1.65 -6.92 -21.95
C PHE A 108 2.73 -7.62 -22.78
N ALA A 109 3.95 -7.81 -22.23
CA ALA A 109 4.99 -8.57 -22.90
C ALA A 109 4.56 -10.02 -23.19
N LEU A 110 3.87 -10.65 -22.24
CA LEU A 110 3.33 -12.01 -22.39
C LEU A 110 2.18 -12.06 -23.40
N ALA A 111 1.25 -11.09 -23.37
CA ALA A 111 0.13 -10.98 -24.30
C ALA A 111 0.62 -10.79 -25.75
N MET A 112 1.70 -10.02 -25.93
CA MET A 112 2.36 -9.82 -27.23
C MET A 112 3.25 -11.01 -27.66
N ARG A 113 3.21 -12.14 -26.93
CA ARG A 113 4.03 -13.34 -27.17
C ARG A 113 5.54 -13.07 -27.21
N ARG A 114 6.02 -12.01 -26.58
CA ARG A 114 7.45 -11.75 -26.43
C ARG A 114 8.09 -12.75 -25.47
N ARG A 115 9.28 -13.23 -25.79
CA ARG A 115 10.06 -14.09 -24.88
C ARG A 115 10.58 -13.22 -23.72
N MET A 116 10.20 -13.52 -22.52
CA MET A 116 10.73 -12.86 -21.32
C MET A 116 12.10 -13.47 -20.99
N GLY A 117 13.09 -12.60 -20.76
CA GLY A 117 14.42 -13.01 -20.33
C GLY A 117 14.44 -13.42 -18.85
N PHE A 118 15.49 -14.13 -18.41
CA PHE A 118 15.67 -14.51 -17.00
C PHE A 118 15.66 -13.31 -16.06
N ARG A 119 16.15 -12.15 -16.51
CA ARG A 119 16.16 -10.92 -15.73
C ARG A 119 14.73 -10.39 -15.51
N ASP A 120 13.90 -10.39 -16.55
CA ASP A 120 12.52 -9.93 -16.48
C ASP A 120 11.69 -10.82 -15.56
N LEU A 121 11.90 -12.16 -15.63
CA LEU A 121 11.25 -13.13 -14.77
C LEU A 121 11.66 -12.96 -13.30
N ARG A 122 12.91 -12.57 -13.02
CA ARG A 122 13.37 -12.31 -11.65
C ARG A 122 12.73 -11.06 -11.06
N VAL A 123 12.66 -9.96 -11.83
CA VAL A 123 12.01 -8.73 -11.41
C VAL A 123 10.52 -8.96 -11.17
N LEU A 124 9.86 -9.74 -12.03
CA LEU A 124 8.48 -10.14 -11.87
C LEU A 124 8.27 -10.97 -10.59
N GLY A 125 9.12 -11.98 -10.35
CA GLY A 125 9.05 -12.80 -9.13
C GLY A 125 9.11 -11.99 -7.85
N GLU A 126 9.99 -10.99 -7.79
CA GLU A 126 10.06 -10.07 -6.64
C GLU A 126 8.81 -9.19 -6.51
N SER A 127 8.22 -8.74 -7.62
CA SER A 127 7.03 -7.87 -7.59
C SER A 127 5.75 -8.59 -7.16
N VAL A 128 5.62 -9.88 -7.50
CA VAL A 128 4.43 -10.70 -7.18
C VAL A 128 4.66 -11.67 -6.02
N SER A 129 5.80 -11.58 -5.34
CA SER A 129 6.18 -12.45 -4.21
C SER A 129 6.17 -13.94 -4.57
N ALA A 130 6.62 -14.31 -5.77
CA ALA A 130 6.64 -15.69 -6.26
C ALA A 130 8.03 -16.33 -6.14
N ASP A 131 8.10 -17.55 -5.59
CA ASP A 131 9.36 -18.26 -5.29
C ASP A 131 9.99 -19.00 -6.49
N GLY A 132 9.51 -18.82 -7.70
CA GLY A 132 10.06 -19.53 -8.86
C GLY A 132 9.77 -18.91 -10.21
N TYR A 133 10.79 -18.94 -11.11
CA TYR A 133 10.71 -18.31 -12.44
C TYR A 133 9.66 -18.94 -13.37
N ALA A 134 9.44 -20.25 -13.30
CA ALA A 134 8.44 -20.93 -14.11
C ALA A 134 7.01 -20.58 -13.66
N GLN A 135 6.82 -20.39 -12.36
CA GLN A 135 5.52 -20.04 -11.76
C GLN A 135 5.17 -18.57 -11.97
N ALA A 136 6.15 -17.67 -12.15
CA ALA A 136 5.90 -16.23 -12.25
C ALA A 136 4.95 -15.83 -13.40
N LYS A 137 4.99 -16.55 -14.53
CA LYS A 137 4.08 -16.29 -15.68
C LYS A 137 2.64 -16.69 -15.38
N ASP A 138 2.45 -17.82 -14.71
CA ASP A 138 1.11 -18.31 -14.36
C ASP A 138 0.52 -17.46 -13.25
N VAL A 139 1.33 -17.08 -12.26
CA VAL A 139 0.94 -16.12 -11.21
C VAL A 139 0.53 -14.78 -11.83
N LEU A 140 1.28 -14.27 -12.82
CA LEU A 140 0.94 -13.04 -13.51
C LEU A 140 -0.44 -13.08 -14.17
N ARG A 141 -0.75 -14.16 -14.90
CA ARG A 141 -2.07 -14.34 -15.53
C ARG A 141 -3.19 -14.38 -14.49
N ILE A 142 -2.95 -15.06 -13.39
CA ILE A 142 -3.90 -15.18 -12.29
C ILE A 142 -4.13 -13.81 -11.63
N VAL A 143 -3.07 -13.06 -11.35
CA VAL A 143 -3.17 -11.71 -10.74
C VAL A 143 -4.01 -10.77 -11.59
N VAL A 144 -3.69 -10.67 -12.89
CA VAL A 144 -4.44 -9.78 -13.79
C VAL A 144 -5.87 -10.28 -14.01
N GLY A 145 -6.06 -11.60 -14.14
CA GLY A 145 -7.38 -12.20 -14.29
C GLY A 145 -8.28 -12.00 -13.06
N LEU A 146 -7.73 -12.17 -11.85
CA LEU A 146 -8.45 -11.92 -10.60
C LEU A 146 -8.78 -10.42 -10.45
N ALA A 147 -7.84 -9.54 -10.75
CA ALA A 147 -8.09 -8.10 -10.70
C ALA A 147 -9.24 -7.72 -11.65
N ALA A 148 -9.17 -8.13 -12.91
CA ALA A 148 -10.22 -7.85 -13.89
C ALA A 148 -11.58 -8.42 -13.48
N CYS A 149 -11.61 -9.61 -12.86
CA CYS A 149 -12.83 -10.24 -12.37
C CYS A 149 -13.45 -9.45 -11.21
N PHE A 150 -12.65 -9.09 -10.20
CA PHE A 150 -13.13 -8.32 -9.05
C PHE A 150 -13.54 -6.91 -9.46
N GLU A 151 -12.72 -6.20 -10.24
CA GLU A 151 -13.04 -4.86 -10.73
C GLU A 151 -14.30 -4.87 -11.60
N GLY A 152 -14.42 -5.81 -12.53
CA GLY A 152 -15.61 -5.95 -13.36
C GLY A 152 -16.88 -6.24 -12.55
N ALA A 153 -16.82 -7.15 -11.58
CA ALA A 153 -17.92 -7.41 -10.66
C ALA A 153 -18.27 -6.18 -9.82
N GLY A 154 -17.27 -5.49 -9.27
CA GLY A 154 -17.46 -4.26 -8.49
C GLY A 154 -18.11 -3.14 -9.31
N ILE A 155 -17.67 -2.95 -10.56
CA ILE A 155 -18.27 -1.97 -11.48
C ILE A 155 -19.75 -2.27 -11.69
N LEU A 156 -20.08 -3.53 -12.02
CA LEU A 156 -21.47 -3.92 -12.26
C LEU A 156 -22.35 -3.74 -11.02
N LEU A 157 -21.85 -4.13 -9.83
CA LEU A 157 -22.58 -3.94 -8.58
C LEU A 157 -22.77 -2.45 -8.26
N LEU A 158 -21.75 -1.61 -8.41
CA LEU A 158 -21.88 -0.16 -8.14
C LEU A 158 -22.77 0.54 -9.18
N MET A 159 -22.82 0.07 -10.43
CA MET A 159 -23.76 0.60 -11.43
C MET A 159 -25.21 0.46 -10.98
N LEU A 160 -25.58 -0.60 -10.26
CA LEU A 160 -26.95 -0.78 -9.74
C LEU A 160 -27.35 0.32 -8.75
N ALA A 161 -26.36 0.92 -8.05
CA ALA A 161 -26.61 2.01 -7.12
C ALA A 161 -26.47 3.39 -7.78
N PHE A 162 -25.41 3.60 -8.59
CA PHE A 162 -25.07 4.94 -9.08
C PHE A 162 -25.74 5.31 -10.41
N VAL A 163 -26.07 4.35 -11.28
CA VAL A 163 -26.76 4.67 -12.54
C VAL A 163 -28.19 5.18 -12.31
N PRO A 164 -29.00 4.61 -11.40
CA PRO A 164 -30.30 5.19 -11.08
C PRO A 164 -30.24 6.59 -10.46
N GLN A 165 -29.14 6.92 -9.74
CA GLN A 165 -28.96 8.19 -9.07
C GLN A 165 -28.40 9.28 -10.00
N PHE A 166 -27.42 8.94 -10.88
CA PHE A 166 -26.64 9.90 -11.67
C PHE A 166 -26.80 9.72 -13.18
N GLY A 167 -27.65 8.80 -13.64
CA GLY A 167 -27.81 8.48 -15.06
C GLY A 167 -26.49 7.96 -15.67
N LEU A 168 -26.18 8.40 -16.90
CA LEU A 168 -24.96 7.95 -17.60
C LEU A 168 -23.66 8.31 -16.87
N GLN A 169 -23.66 9.38 -16.07
CA GLN A 169 -22.50 9.76 -15.26
C GLN A 169 -22.23 8.73 -14.14
N GLY A 170 -23.27 8.04 -13.67
CA GLY A 170 -23.15 6.94 -12.71
C GLY A 170 -22.29 5.78 -13.21
N ILE A 171 -22.20 5.57 -14.53
CA ILE A 171 -21.32 4.55 -15.12
C ILE A 171 -19.84 4.92 -14.83
N TRP A 172 -19.47 6.18 -15.09
CA TRP A 172 -18.10 6.66 -14.84
C TRP A 172 -17.75 6.64 -13.35
N ILE A 173 -18.65 7.08 -12.49
CA ILE A 173 -18.49 7.03 -11.04
C ILE A 173 -18.31 5.58 -10.56
N SER A 174 -19.07 4.64 -11.11
CA SER A 174 -18.97 3.21 -10.76
C SER A 174 -17.60 2.63 -11.15
N ILE A 175 -17.14 2.92 -12.38
CA ILE A 175 -15.83 2.48 -12.86
C ILE A 175 -14.72 3.04 -11.97
N PHE A 176 -14.75 4.34 -11.72
CA PHE A 176 -13.73 5.02 -10.94
C PHE A 176 -13.70 4.50 -9.49
N THR A 177 -14.86 4.40 -8.84
CA THR A 177 -14.98 3.95 -7.44
C THR A 177 -14.57 2.49 -7.30
N ALA A 178 -14.99 1.59 -8.20
CA ALA A 178 -14.63 0.18 -8.15
C ALA A 178 -13.11 -0.03 -8.26
N ILE A 179 -12.47 0.59 -9.25
CA ILE A 179 -11.02 0.48 -9.47
C ILE A 179 -10.27 1.12 -8.29
N SER A 180 -10.70 2.30 -7.83
CA SER A 180 -10.08 2.99 -6.70
C SER A 180 -10.17 2.16 -5.41
N ALA A 181 -11.35 1.57 -5.13
CA ALA A 181 -11.56 0.72 -3.95
C ALA A 181 -10.77 -0.59 -4.03
N PHE A 182 -10.77 -1.28 -5.18
CA PHE A 182 -10.01 -2.53 -5.36
C PHE A 182 -8.49 -2.29 -5.31
N CYS A 183 -8.01 -1.24 -5.95
CA CYS A 183 -6.60 -0.84 -5.86
C CYS A 183 -6.22 -0.28 -4.49
N ASN A 184 -7.18 -0.05 -3.59
CA ASN A 184 -6.96 0.60 -2.29
C ASN A 184 -6.37 2.01 -2.44
N ALA A 185 -6.91 2.81 -3.37
CA ALA A 185 -6.32 4.08 -3.77
C ALA A 185 -6.90 5.31 -3.09
N GLY A 186 -8.12 5.22 -2.53
CA GLY A 186 -8.74 6.30 -1.76
C GLY A 186 -9.20 7.53 -2.55
N PHE A 187 -9.06 7.53 -3.87
CA PHE A 187 -9.62 8.58 -4.72
C PHE A 187 -11.09 8.32 -4.99
N ASP A 188 -11.89 9.37 -4.99
CA ASP A 188 -13.33 9.33 -5.25
C ASP A 188 -13.80 10.47 -6.17
N LEU A 189 -15.04 10.38 -6.62
CA LEU A 189 -15.69 11.40 -7.46
C LEU A 189 -16.95 11.98 -6.77
N PHE A 190 -17.02 11.93 -5.45
CA PHE A 190 -18.17 12.43 -4.67
C PHE A 190 -18.06 13.88 -4.26
N GLY A 191 -17.06 14.59 -4.73
CA GLY A 191 -16.89 16.04 -4.53
C GLY A 191 -18.06 16.90 -5.01
N GLN A 192 -19.02 16.33 -5.76
CA GLN A 192 -20.29 16.98 -6.11
C GLN A 192 -21.21 17.22 -4.90
N PHE A 193 -21.08 16.45 -3.82
CA PHE A 193 -21.80 16.65 -2.56
C PHE A 193 -21.09 17.62 -1.60
N GLY A 194 -19.84 17.94 -1.90
CA GLY A 194 -18.95 18.80 -1.13
C GLY A 194 -17.50 18.37 -1.36
N ALA A 195 -16.58 19.32 -1.48
CA ALA A 195 -15.17 19.01 -1.70
C ALA A 195 -14.65 18.09 -0.57
N TYR A 196 -13.97 17.02 -0.94
CA TYR A 196 -13.41 15.99 -0.02
C TYR A 196 -14.46 15.20 0.77
N SER A 197 -15.71 15.11 0.29
CA SER A 197 -16.81 14.45 1.02
C SER A 197 -16.68 12.93 1.10
N SER A 198 -15.93 12.32 0.21
CA SER A 198 -15.80 10.85 0.10
C SER A 198 -17.18 10.15 0.13
N LEU A 199 -17.32 9.03 0.85
CA LEU A 199 -18.59 8.29 0.97
C LEU A 199 -19.46 8.73 2.17
N VAL A 200 -19.21 9.90 2.79
CA VAL A 200 -20.03 10.40 3.88
C VAL A 200 -21.52 10.51 3.51
N PRO A 201 -21.90 10.96 2.28
CA PRO A 201 -23.30 10.98 1.86
C PRO A 201 -23.98 9.59 1.79
N TYR A 202 -23.19 8.52 1.77
CA TYR A 202 -23.65 7.13 1.68
C TYR A 202 -23.63 6.39 3.03
N VAL A 203 -23.54 7.11 4.16
CA VAL A 203 -23.53 6.50 5.50
C VAL A 203 -24.76 5.65 5.80
N HIS A 204 -25.92 5.95 5.21
CA HIS A 204 -27.16 5.17 5.32
C HIS A 204 -27.35 4.12 4.21
N ASN A 205 -26.43 4.06 3.22
CA ASN A 205 -26.54 3.11 2.11
C ASN A 205 -25.61 1.91 2.35
N TYR A 206 -26.15 0.90 3.04
CA TYR A 206 -25.41 -0.33 3.38
C TYR A 206 -24.95 -1.11 2.16
N TYR A 207 -25.69 -1.04 1.04
CA TYR A 207 -25.32 -1.72 -0.19
C TYR A 207 -24.01 -1.16 -0.76
N VAL A 208 -23.93 0.16 -0.94
CA VAL A 208 -22.70 0.82 -1.44
C VAL A 208 -21.54 0.56 -0.51
N GLN A 209 -21.75 0.71 0.80
CA GLN A 209 -20.69 0.45 1.80
C GLN A 209 -20.20 -1.00 1.74
N ALA A 210 -21.11 -1.98 1.66
CA ALA A 210 -20.75 -3.40 1.59
C ALA A 210 -19.97 -3.75 0.33
N VAL A 211 -20.39 -3.24 -0.85
CA VAL A 211 -19.68 -3.45 -2.11
C VAL A 211 -18.28 -2.83 -2.06
N VAL A 212 -18.16 -1.58 -1.60
CA VAL A 212 -16.86 -0.90 -1.50
C VAL A 212 -15.95 -1.61 -0.50
N MET A 213 -16.45 -1.99 0.69
CA MET A 213 -15.66 -2.78 1.67
C MET A 213 -15.18 -4.11 1.07
N PHE A 214 -16.05 -4.82 0.34
CA PHE A 214 -15.66 -6.06 -0.31
C PHE A 214 -14.53 -5.83 -1.32
N MET A 215 -14.59 -4.77 -2.12
CA MET A 215 -13.53 -4.41 -3.06
C MET A 215 -12.21 -4.11 -2.35
N ILE A 216 -12.25 -3.34 -1.27
CA ILE A 216 -11.08 -3.01 -0.43
C ILE A 216 -10.45 -4.29 0.13
N ILE A 217 -11.25 -5.17 0.70
CA ILE A 217 -10.80 -6.46 1.25
C ILE A 217 -10.20 -7.33 0.14
N ALA A 218 -10.86 -7.40 -1.01
CA ALA A 218 -10.39 -8.18 -2.16
C ALA A 218 -9.00 -7.72 -2.64
N GLY A 219 -8.78 -6.42 -2.77
CA GLY A 219 -7.48 -5.87 -3.13
C GLY A 219 -6.42 -6.02 -2.05
N GLY A 220 -6.82 -5.88 -0.77
CA GLY A 220 -5.91 -5.87 0.39
C GLY A 220 -5.44 -7.24 0.90
N LEU A 221 -6.13 -8.34 0.60
CA LEU A 221 -5.78 -9.69 1.08
C LEU A 221 -4.56 -10.29 0.40
N GLY A 222 -4.19 -9.81 -0.78
CA GLY A 222 -3.08 -10.34 -1.56
C GLY A 222 -3.48 -11.47 -2.53
N PHE A 223 -2.93 -11.39 -3.73
CA PHE A 223 -3.31 -12.29 -4.84
C PHE A 223 -3.01 -13.77 -4.56
N MET A 224 -1.91 -14.07 -3.86
CA MET A 224 -1.55 -15.44 -3.51
C MET A 224 -2.54 -16.06 -2.52
N VAL A 225 -3.05 -15.29 -1.57
CA VAL A 225 -4.09 -15.74 -0.63
C VAL A 225 -5.38 -16.09 -1.38
N TRP A 226 -5.77 -15.27 -2.38
CA TRP A 226 -6.92 -15.57 -3.24
C TRP A 226 -6.74 -16.86 -4.02
N VAL A 227 -5.56 -17.10 -4.58
CA VAL A 227 -5.26 -18.37 -5.27
C VAL A 227 -5.45 -19.58 -4.34
N GLU A 228 -4.97 -19.48 -3.10
CA GLU A 228 -5.15 -20.54 -2.11
C GLU A 228 -6.60 -20.71 -1.68
N LEU A 229 -7.35 -19.61 -1.49
CA LEU A 229 -8.78 -19.66 -1.15
C LEU A 229 -9.62 -20.32 -2.26
N ILE A 230 -9.36 -20.00 -3.53
CA ILE A 230 -10.03 -20.61 -4.69
C ILE A 230 -9.71 -22.11 -4.78
N GLN A 231 -8.50 -22.51 -4.41
CA GLN A 231 -8.08 -23.91 -4.41
C GLN A 231 -8.46 -24.66 -3.13
N TYR A 232 -8.89 -23.97 -2.08
CA TYR A 232 -9.20 -24.56 -0.77
C TYR A 232 -10.26 -25.66 -0.82
N PRO A 233 -11.38 -25.56 -1.59
CA PRO A 233 -12.37 -26.63 -1.68
C PRO A 233 -11.77 -27.96 -2.16
N LYS A 234 -10.73 -27.91 -3.02
CA LYS A 234 -10.05 -29.10 -3.55
C LYS A 234 -8.92 -29.60 -2.64
N LYS A 235 -8.07 -28.68 -2.14
CA LYS A 235 -6.85 -29.03 -1.38
C LYS A 235 -7.07 -29.16 0.12
N ARG A 236 -8.09 -28.51 0.67
CA ARG A 236 -8.43 -28.42 2.11
C ARG A 236 -7.23 -28.06 3.01
N LYS A 237 -6.23 -27.36 2.46
CA LYS A 237 -5.04 -26.91 3.18
C LYS A 237 -4.74 -25.47 2.78
N LEU A 238 -4.42 -24.64 3.77
CA LEU A 238 -3.89 -23.29 3.60
C LEU A 238 -2.45 -23.26 4.08
N SER A 239 -1.60 -22.51 3.38
CA SER A 239 -0.23 -22.25 3.82
C SER A 239 -0.22 -21.49 5.15
N LEU A 240 0.91 -21.53 5.86
CA LEU A 240 1.13 -20.71 7.06
C LEU A 240 0.92 -19.23 6.74
N HIS A 241 1.43 -18.77 5.59
CA HIS A 241 1.25 -17.39 5.12
C HIS A 241 -0.22 -17.00 5.01
N ALA A 242 -1.03 -17.78 4.29
CA ALA A 242 -2.45 -17.48 4.12
C ALA A 242 -3.22 -17.47 5.47
N ARG A 243 -2.93 -18.42 6.38
CA ARG A 243 -3.54 -18.47 7.71
C ARG A 243 -3.21 -17.21 8.52
N VAL A 244 -1.93 -16.81 8.56
CA VAL A 244 -1.50 -15.60 9.28
C VAL A 244 -2.17 -14.35 8.70
N VAL A 245 -2.18 -14.21 7.38
CA VAL A 245 -2.86 -13.08 6.72
C VAL A 245 -4.33 -13.02 7.08
N LEU A 246 -5.07 -14.13 6.96
CA LEU A 246 -6.50 -14.17 7.22
C LEU A 246 -6.83 -13.85 8.68
N ILE A 247 -6.15 -14.53 9.63
CA ILE A 247 -6.41 -14.36 11.06
C ILE A 247 -6.12 -12.91 11.48
N PHE A 248 -4.95 -12.38 11.14
CA PHE A 248 -4.58 -11.02 11.55
C PHE A 248 -5.39 -9.95 10.82
N SER A 249 -5.79 -10.17 9.56
CA SER A 249 -6.67 -9.23 8.85
C SER A 249 -8.05 -9.15 9.51
N VAL A 250 -8.69 -10.29 9.78
CA VAL A 250 -9.99 -10.34 10.45
C VAL A 250 -9.92 -9.73 11.86
N LEU A 251 -8.88 -10.07 12.63
CA LEU A 251 -8.67 -9.52 13.96
C LEU A 251 -8.57 -7.99 13.93
N LEU A 252 -7.82 -7.43 12.97
CA LEU A 252 -7.66 -5.98 12.84
C LEU A 252 -8.92 -5.30 12.31
N TRP A 253 -9.69 -5.92 11.41
CA TRP A 253 -10.95 -5.36 10.92
C TRP A 253 -12.02 -5.35 12.02
N VAL A 254 -12.25 -6.49 12.67
CA VAL A 254 -13.28 -6.61 13.70
C VAL A 254 -12.87 -5.89 14.99
N GLY A 255 -11.63 -6.07 15.42
CA GLY A 255 -11.09 -5.38 16.61
C GLY A 255 -11.06 -3.87 16.44
N GLY A 256 -10.60 -3.40 15.26
CA GLY A 256 -10.62 -1.98 14.93
C GLY A 256 -12.04 -1.40 14.89
N ALA A 257 -12.99 -2.13 14.28
CA ALA A 257 -14.40 -1.71 14.24
C ALA A 257 -15.01 -1.60 15.64
N ALA A 258 -14.76 -2.60 16.48
CA ALA A 258 -15.24 -2.59 17.87
C ALA A 258 -14.68 -1.38 18.65
N LEU A 259 -13.38 -1.13 18.55
CA LEU A 259 -12.73 -0.02 19.25
C LEU A 259 -13.20 1.34 18.71
N ILE A 260 -13.30 1.52 17.38
CA ILE A 260 -13.81 2.76 16.77
C ILE A 260 -15.26 2.99 17.20
N GLY A 261 -16.10 1.94 17.13
CA GLY A 261 -17.49 2.02 17.58
C GLY A 261 -17.61 2.41 19.04
N LEU A 262 -16.85 1.79 19.93
CA LEU A 262 -16.86 2.11 21.37
C LEU A 262 -16.43 3.57 21.65
N LEU A 263 -15.43 4.07 20.95
CA LEU A 263 -14.89 5.42 21.18
C LEU A 263 -15.79 6.51 20.61
N GLU A 264 -16.43 6.26 19.44
CA GLU A 264 -17.22 7.27 18.72
C GLU A 264 -18.73 7.14 18.91
N TRP A 265 -19.21 6.12 19.65
CA TRP A 265 -20.64 5.77 19.76
C TRP A 265 -21.53 6.95 20.16
N ASN A 266 -21.05 7.74 21.10
CA ASN A 266 -21.78 8.89 21.66
C ASN A 266 -21.22 10.24 21.19
N ASN A 267 -20.24 10.27 20.27
CA ASN A 267 -19.69 11.53 19.78
C ASN A 267 -20.69 12.23 18.82
N PRO A 268 -21.34 13.32 19.25
CA PRO A 268 -22.38 13.98 18.45
C PRO A 268 -21.85 14.58 17.13
N ALA A 269 -20.54 14.85 17.05
CA ALA A 269 -19.92 15.42 15.86
C ALA A 269 -19.60 14.37 14.79
N SER A 270 -19.50 13.09 15.14
CA SER A 270 -19.16 12.00 14.19
C SER A 270 -20.30 10.99 14.04
N MET A 271 -20.56 10.15 15.05
CA MET A 271 -21.53 9.06 14.98
C MET A 271 -22.75 9.22 15.87
N GLY A 272 -22.77 10.17 16.82
CA GLY A 272 -23.80 10.26 17.86
C GLY A 272 -25.23 10.32 17.33
N GLY A 273 -25.45 11.02 16.21
CA GLY A 273 -26.76 11.16 15.57
C GLY A 273 -27.19 10.00 14.68
N LEU A 274 -26.33 9.00 14.45
CA LEU A 274 -26.62 7.87 13.57
C LEU A 274 -27.45 6.79 14.28
N SER A 275 -28.19 5.99 13.51
CA SER A 275 -28.88 4.80 14.01
C SER A 275 -27.87 3.74 14.48
N VAL A 276 -28.29 2.79 15.31
CA VAL A 276 -27.42 1.72 15.80
C VAL A 276 -26.82 0.92 14.63
N SER A 277 -27.62 0.64 13.60
CA SER A 277 -27.17 -0.09 12.41
C SER A 277 -26.14 0.71 11.62
N ASP A 278 -26.36 2.02 11.46
CA ASP A 278 -25.40 2.92 10.78
C ASP A 278 -24.09 3.01 11.56
N LYS A 279 -24.13 3.11 12.89
CA LYS A 279 -22.95 3.13 13.75
C LYS A 279 -22.09 1.87 13.58
N ILE A 280 -22.71 0.70 13.59
CA ILE A 280 -22.02 -0.58 13.38
C ILE A 280 -21.37 -0.63 11.99
N MET A 281 -22.16 -0.27 10.96
CA MET A 281 -21.68 -0.30 9.57
C MET A 281 -20.57 0.71 9.33
N ALA A 282 -20.70 1.94 9.82
CA ALA A 282 -19.69 2.98 9.70
C ALA A 282 -18.41 2.61 10.46
N SER A 283 -18.51 2.02 11.66
CA SER A 283 -17.35 1.53 12.42
C SER A 283 -16.61 0.44 11.67
N LEU A 284 -17.35 -0.52 11.08
CA LEU A 284 -16.77 -1.59 10.29
C LEU A 284 -16.12 -1.05 9.00
N PHE A 285 -16.83 -0.17 8.29
CA PHE A 285 -16.32 0.49 7.09
C PHE A 285 -15.03 1.25 7.38
N GLN A 286 -15.03 2.04 8.45
CA GLN A 286 -13.87 2.85 8.82
C GLN A 286 -12.67 1.99 9.22
N SER A 287 -12.90 0.89 9.97
CA SER A 287 -11.85 -0.06 10.32
C SER A 287 -11.25 -0.75 9.07
N VAL A 288 -12.08 -1.16 8.12
CA VAL A 288 -11.62 -1.74 6.85
C VAL A 288 -10.85 -0.69 6.03
N SER A 289 -11.35 0.53 5.97
CA SER A 289 -10.75 1.62 5.20
C SER A 289 -9.39 2.08 5.74
N THR A 290 -9.16 2.05 7.07
CA THR A 290 -7.84 2.34 7.65
C THR A 290 -6.74 1.40 7.15
N ARG A 291 -7.11 0.26 6.56
CA ARG A 291 -6.18 -0.72 6.00
C ARG A 291 -5.88 -0.44 4.52
N THR A 292 -5.40 0.77 4.26
CA THR A 292 -4.92 1.29 2.97
C THR A 292 -5.97 1.64 1.92
N ALA A 293 -7.23 1.93 2.31
CA ALA A 293 -8.27 2.21 1.31
C ALA A 293 -8.61 3.69 1.11
N GLY A 294 -8.54 4.49 2.17
CA GLY A 294 -8.64 5.96 2.10
C GLY A 294 -10.02 6.55 1.91
N MET A 295 -11.07 5.75 1.86
CA MET A 295 -12.46 6.22 1.78
C MET A 295 -13.08 6.29 3.18
N ASN A 296 -13.94 7.28 3.46
CA ASN A 296 -14.60 7.44 4.75
C ASN A 296 -16.10 7.66 4.59
N THR A 297 -16.86 7.17 5.57
CA THR A 297 -18.31 7.33 5.67
C THR A 297 -18.73 8.25 6.83
N ILE A 298 -17.77 8.71 7.62
CA ILE A 298 -17.94 9.66 8.71
C ILE A 298 -16.91 10.78 8.58
N ASP A 299 -17.18 11.92 9.19
CA ASP A 299 -16.22 13.02 9.24
C ASP A 299 -15.07 12.70 10.21
N LEU A 300 -13.88 12.46 9.66
CA LEU A 300 -12.70 12.12 10.43
C LEU A 300 -12.12 13.31 11.21
N ALA A 301 -12.32 14.53 10.73
CA ALA A 301 -11.88 15.72 11.44
C ALA A 301 -12.65 15.89 12.77
N ALA A 302 -13.91 15.47 12.79
CA ALA A 302 -14.80 15.50 13.94
C ALA A 302 -14.60 14.33 14.93
N CYS A 303 -13.80 13.32 14.58
CA CYS A 303 -13.49 12.20 15.47
C CYS A 303 -12.65 12.64 16.67
N GLY A 304 -12.84 11.94 17.80
CA GLY A 304 -12.08 12.18 19.03
C GLY A 304 -10.57 11.90 18.87
N PRO A 305 -9.71 12.54 19.68
CA PRO A 305 -8.26 12.42 19.55
C PRO A 305 -7.76 11.00 19.79
N ILE A 306 -8.39 10.23 20.68
CA ILE A 306 -8.02 8.83 20.93
C ILE A 306 -8.37 7.95 19.74
N THR A 307 -9.51 8.20 19.09
CA THR A 307 -9.92 7.50 17.87
C THR A 307 -8.95 7.78 16.72
N LYS A 308 -8.54 9.03 16.53
CA LYS A 308 -7.53 9.40 15.53
C LYS A 308 -6.20 8.70 15.80
N LEU A 309 -5.76 8.61 17.06
CA LEU A 309 -4.54 7.88 17.43
C LEU A 309 -4.65 6.38 17.15
N LEU A 310 -5.79 5.76 17.53
CA LEU A 310 -6.08 4.35 17.21
C LEU A 310 -6.05 4.11 15.69
N MET A 311 -6.74 4.96 14.93
CA MET A 311 -6.73 4.87 13.47
C MET A 311 -5.31 5.05 12.90
N SER A 312 -4.47 5.92 13.48
CA SER A 312 -3.07 6.10 13.05
C SER A 312 -2.27 4.81 13.19
N VAL A 313 -2.47 4.06 14.28
CA VAL A 313 -1.84 2.73 14.48
C VAL A 313 -2.37 1.73 13.43
N LEU A 314 -3.68 1.71 13.18
CA LEU A 314 -4.26 0.82 12.16
C LEU A 314 -3.78 1.17 10.74
N GLN A 315 -3.62 2.46 10.42
CA GLN A 315 -3.08 2.94 9.14
C GLN A 315 -1.62 2.55 8.94
N PHE A 316 -0.81 2.58 10.00
CA PHE A 316 0.58 2.15 9.96
C PHE A 316 0.71 0.65 9.61
N ILE A 317 -0.23 -0.18 10.08
CA ILE A 317 -0.32 -1.61 9.74
C ILE A 317 -1.11 -1.75 8.43
N GLY A 318 -0.42 -1.78 7.30
CA GLY A 318 -1.00 -1.85 5.97
C GLY A 318 -1.57 -3.22 5.59
N ALA A 319 -1.72 -3.44 4.29
CA ALA A 319 -2.32 -4.64 3.71
C ALA A 319 -1.37 -5.86 3.69
N ALA A 320 -1.83 -6.99 3.13
CA ALA A 320 -1.03 -8.21 3.00
C ALA A 320 0.10 -8.08 1.97
N PRO A 321 1.18 -8.88 2.05
CA PRO A 321 2.16 -8.98 0.98
C PRO A 321 1.53 -9.44 -0.34
N GLY A 322 1.99 -8.88 -1.47
CA GLY A 322 1.42 -9.21 -2.78
C GLY A 322 -0.01 -8.73 -2.98
N SER A 323 -0.42 -7.65 -2.28
CA SER A 323 -1.69 -6.94 -2.42
C SER A 323 -1.50 -5.58 -3.08
N THR A 324 -2.61 -4.91 -3.33
CA THR A 324 -2.63 -3.55 -3.88
C THR A 324 -2.21 -2.46 -2.87
N GLY A 325 -2.36 -2.70 -1.56
CA GLY A 325 -2.04 -1.74 -0.51
C GLY A 325 -0.55 -1.65 -0.15
N GLY A 326 -0.12 -0.55 0.49
CA GLY A 326 1.25 -0.30 0.93
C GLY A 326 1.47 -0.46 2.45
N GLY A 327 2.30 0.38 3.05
CA GLY A 327 2.60 0.40 4.48
C GLY A 327 3.35 -0.82 5.01
N VAL A 328 3.44 -0.94 6.35
CA VAL A 328 3.97 -2.12 7.03
C VAL A 328 3.02 -3.29 6.81
N LYS A 329 3.48 -4.36 6.18
CA LYS A 329 2.61 -5.50 5.85
C LYS A 329 2.06 -6.20 7.10
N VAL A 330 0.81 -6.68 7.01
CA VAL A 330 0.16 -7.40 8.11
C VAL A 330 0.99 -8.58 8.61
N THR A 331 1.70 -9.28 7.73
CA THR A 331 2.60 -10.38 8.12
C THR A 331 3.83 -9.89 8.89
N THR A 332 4.36 -8.72 8.56
CA THR A 332 5.47 -8.09 9.27
C THR A 332 5.05 -7.78 10.72
N PHE A 333 3.87 -7.19 10.88
CA PHE A 333 3.28 -6.94 12.20
C PHE A 333 3.02 -8.26 12.95
N ALA A 334 2.43 -9.26 12.29
CA ALA A 334 2.13 -10.56 12.89
C ALA A 334 3.41 -11.28 13.37
N VAL A 335 4.48 -11.27 12.57
CA VAL A 335 5.78 -11.86 12.99
C VAL A 335 6.31 -11.19 14.23
N LEU A 336 6.31 -9.84 14.30
CA LEU A 336 6.81 -9.14 15.48
C LEU A 336 5.92 -9.41 16.71
N PHE A 337 4.59 -9.35 16.58
CA PHE A 337 3.64 -9.62 17.66
C PHE A 337 3.81 -11.03 18.22
N LEU A 338 3.94 -12.03 17.34
CA LEU A 338 4.13 -13.41 17.75
C LEU A 338 5.53 -13.69 18.33
N THR A 339 6.55 -12.95 17.85
CA THR A 339 7.90 -13.00 18.46
C THR A 339 7.87 -12.47 19.89
N ILE A 340 7.23 -11.30 20.13
CA ILE A 340 7.07 -10.74 21.48
C ILE A 340 6.37 -11.76 22.39
N ARG A 341 5.29 -12.40 21.91
CA ARG A 341 4.58 -13.44 22.64
C ARG A 341 5.47 -14.65 22.95
N SER A 342 6.28 -15.11 21.97
CA SER A 342 7.21 -16.24 22.19
C SER A 342 8.25 -15.93 23.24
N VAL A 343 8.89 -14.75 23.16
CA VAL A 343 9.88 -14.30 24.15
C VAL A 343 9.25 -14.15 25.54
N ALA A 344 8.03 -13.57 25.62
CA ALA A 344 7.29 -13.46 26.89
C ALA A 344 6.93 -14.84 27.50
N GLN A 345 6.88 -15.89 26.69
CA GLN A 345 6.71 -17.29 27.14
C GLN A 345 8.03 -18.01 27.48
N GLY A 346 9.17 -17.29 27.46
CA GLY A 346 10.49 -17.84 27.72
C GLY A 346 11.05 -18.74 26.63
N ARG A 347 10.60 -18.56 25.38
CA ARG A 347 11.13 -19.28 24.21
C ARG A 347 12.21 -18.46 23.52
N ASP A 348 13.32 -19.08 23.19
CA ASP A 348 14.42 -18.44 22.45
C ASP A 348 14.08 -18.21 20.96
N ASP A 349 13.14 -18.97 20.42
CA ASP A 349 12.76 -18.95 19.01
C ASP A 349 11.32 -18.48 18.79
N CYS A 350 11.10 -17.78 17.66
CA CYS A 350 9.77 -17.45 17.20
C CYS A 350 9.09 -18.66 16.56
N VAL A 351 8.04 -19.19 17.19
CA VAL A 351 7.26 -20.32 16.68
C VAL A 351 5.85 -19.84 16.34
N ILE A 352 5.40 -20.10 15.12
CA ILE A 352 4.06 -19.77 14.63
C ILE A 352 3.40 -21.04 14.11
N ALA A 353 2.31 -21.48 14.74
CA ALA A 353 1.54 -22.67 14.36
C ALA A 353 2.45 -23.86 14.00
N ASP A 354 3.33 -24.24 14.94
CA ASP A 354 4.30 -25.36 14.84
C ASP A 354 5.41 -25.18 13.79
N HIS A 355 5.62 -23.97 13.28
CA HIS A 355 6.71 -23.65 12.37
C HIS A 355 7.68 -22.68 13.04
N HIS A 356 8.97 -23.03 12.98
CA HIS A 356 10.06 -22.14 13.39
C HIS A 356 10.25 -21.03 12.34
N ILE A 357 10.30 -19.78 12.78
CA ILE A 357 10.56 -18.61 11.92
C ILE A 357 12.02 -18.20 12.06
N GLU A 358 12.72 -18.15 10.93
CA GLU A 358 14.12 -17.75 10.90
C GLU A 358 14.33 -16.38 11.56
N SER A 359 15.32 -16.24 12.44
CA SER A 359 15.70 -14.97 13.10
C SER A 359 15.96 -13.84 12.10
N LYS A 360 16.44 -14.17 10.89
CA LYS A 360 16.61 -13.21 9.80
C LYS A 360 15.30 -12.54 9.38
N THR A 361 14.20 -13.28 9.41
CA THR A 361 12.85 -12.74 9.09
C THR A 361 12.39 -11.79 10.19
N VAL A 362 12.65 -12.13 11.46
CA VAL A 362 12.35 -11.27 12.61
C VAL A 362 13.14 -9.96 12.55
N TYR A 363 14.46 -10.01 12.27
CA TYR A 363 15.28 -8.80 12.11
C TYR A 363 14.82 -7.92 10.95
N ARG A 364 14.41 -8.52 9.82
CA ARG A 364 13.81 -7.76 8.71
C ARG A 364 12.50 -7.09 9.12
N ALA A 365 11.63 -7.80 9.83
CA ALA A 365 10.37 -7.26 10.31
C ALA A 365 10.60 -6.06 11.25
N LEU A 366 11.51 -6.20 12.21
CA LEU A 366 11.91 -5.12 13.12
C LEU A 366 12.46 -3.90 12.35
N THR A 367 13.38 -4.13 11.40
CA THR A 367 13.96 -3.07 10.56
C THR A 367 12.88 -2.29 9.80
N ILE A 368 11.91 -2.99 9.20
CA ILE A 368 10.80 -2.36 8.45
C ILE A 368 9.97 -1.48 9.38
N ILE A 369 9.63 -1.97 10.58
CA ILE A 369 8.79 -1.23 11.54
C ILE A 369 9.53 0.00 12.06
N VAL A 370 10.81 -0.13 12.44
CA VAL A 370 11.60 0.99 12.96
C VAL A 370 11.79 2.08 11.91
N ILE A 371 12.20 1.74 10.69
CA ILE A 371 12.37 2.72 9.60
C ILE A 371 11.02 3.35 9.25
N GLY A 372 9.94 2.56 9.20
CA GLY A 372 8.60 3.06 8.94
C GLY A 372 8.11 4.04 10.01
N ALA A 373 8.32 3.70 11.29
CA ALA A 373 7.97 4.58 12.40
C ALA A 373 8.77 5.90 12.36
N LEU A 374 10.08 5.83 12.11
CA LEU A 374 10.91 7.03 11.95
C LEU A 374 10.43 7.91 10.79
N ALA A 375 10.01 7.32 9.67
CA ALA A 375 9.48 8.07 8.54
C ALA A 375 8.12 8.72 8.87
N ALA A 376 7.18 7.97 9.47
CA ALA A 376 5.86 8.46 9.82
C ALA A 376 5.93 9.56 10.91
N PHE A 377 6.59 9.29 12.03
CA PHE A 377 6.70 10.28 13.12
C PHE A 377 7.61 11.45 12.77
N GLY A 378 8.72 11.22 12.05
CA GLY A 378 9.59 12.28 11.57
C GLY A 378 8.87 13.22 10.61
N SER A 379 8.03 12.69 9.71
CA SER A 379 7.21 13.54 8.82
C SER A 379 6.12 14.30 9.59
N ALA A 380 5.53 13.70 10.64
CA ALA A 380 4.56 14.38 11.49
C ALA A 380 5.14 15.62 12.16
N VAL A 381 6.37 15.53 12.69
CA VAL A 381 7.07 16.69 13.29
C VAL A 381 7.25 17.80 12.26
N VAL A 382 7.73 17.47 11.04
CA VAL A 382 7.94 18.47 9.99
C VAL A 382 6.61 19.13 9.58
N VAL A 383 5.54 18.34 9.43
CA VAL A 383 4.21 18.86 9.04
C VAL A 383 3.63 19.76 10.12
N TYR A 384 3.75 19.38 11.38
CA TYR A 384 3.30 20.19 12.51
C TYR A 384 3.91 21.61 12.49
N TYR A 385 5.22 21.73 12.21
CA TYR A 385 5.89 23.04 12.14
C TYR A 385 5.74 23.77 10.80
N ASN A 386 5.42 23.07 9.70
CA ASN A 386 5.33 23.64 8.35
C ASN A 386 3.90 23.90 7.87
N THR A 387 2.88 23.67 8.69
CA THR A 387 1.49 24.00 8.34
C THR A 387 1.16 25.37 8.91
N SER A 388 0.41 26.18 8.14
CA SER A 388 0.20 27.59 8.46
C SER A 388 -0.82 27.85 9.57
N ASP A 389 -1.65 26.86 9.87
CA ASP A 389 -2.74 26.98 10.84
C ASP A 389 -2.58 25.98 11.95
N ALA A 390 -3.24 26.19 13.09
CA ALA A 390 -3.19 25.33 14.26
C ALA A 390 -3.63 23.89 13.94
N VAL A 391 -2.67 23.08 13.50
CA VAL A 391 -2.82 21.62 13.35
C VAL A 391 -2.46 20.99 14.68
N SER A 392 -3.30 20.09 15.19
CA SER A 392 -2.95 19.34 16.39
C SER A 392 -1.84 18.32 16.10
N VAL A 393 -1.05 17.99 17.13
CA VAL A 393 -0.01 16.95 17.01
C VAL A 393 -0.62 15.63 16.55
N ILE A 394 -1.82 15.29 17.02
CA ILE A 394 -2.53 14.05 16.69
C ILE A 394 -2.96 14.07 15.22
N ASP A 395 -3.42 15.22 14.69
CA ASP A 395 -3.80 15.35 13.28
C ASP A 395 -2.57 15.22 12.37
N ALA A 396 -1.41 15.78 12.79
CA ALA A 396 -0.16 15.61 12.05
C ALA A 396 0.32 14.15 12.04
N ILE A 397 0.20 13.44 13.17
CA ILE A 397 0.51 12.00 13.26
C ILE A 397 -0.45 11.18 12.37
N PHE A 398 -1.76 11.47 12.45
CA PHE A 398 -2.78 10.80 11.65
C PHE A 398 -2.47 10.88 10.15
N GLU A 399 -2.24 12.09 9.66
CA GLU A 399 -1.97 12.36 8.25
C GLU A 399 -0.64 11.74 7.79
N SER A 400 0.40 11.77 8.64
CA SER A 400 1.71 11.19 8.34
C SER A 400 1.68 9.66 8.34
N CYS A 401 0.92 9.04 9.25
CA CYS A 401 0.67 7.60 9.22
C CYS A 401 -0.14 7.20 7.97
N SER A 402 -1.11 8.02 7.57
CA SER A 402 -1.86 7.86 6.33
C SER A 402 -0.94 7.92 5.10
N ALA A 403 -0.03 8.90 5.05
CA ALA A 403 0.93 9.04 3.96
C ALA A 403 1.88 7.83 3.87
N PHE A 404 2.49 7.41 5.00
CA PHE A 404 3.40 6.26 5.04
C PHE A 404 2.67 4.94 4.81
N GLY A 405 1.51 4.76 5.44
CA GLY A 405 0.65 3.60 5.25
C GLY A 405 0.08 3.48 3.85
N THR A 406 0.20 4.54 3.03
CA THR A 406 -0.48 4.69 1.75
C THR A 406 -1.99 4.44 1.89
N VAL A 407 -2.62 5.12 2.84
CA VAL A 407 -4.03 4.89 3.22
C VAL A 407 -4.96 5.87 2.54
N GLY A 408 -4.65 7.18 2.60
CA GLY A 408 -5.45 8.24 1.97
C GLY A 408 -6.48 8.91 2.88
N LEU A 409 -6.74 8.39 4.06
CA LEU A 409 -7.59 9.05 5.02
C LEU A 409 -6.95 10.37 5.47
N SER A 410 -7.74 11.43 5.51
CA SER A 410 -7.31 12.78 5.87
C SER A 410 -8.26 13.42 6.87
N VAL A 411 -7.69 14.20 7.77
CA VAL A 411 -8.43 15.11 8.67
C VAL A 411 -8.35 16.56 8.18
N GLY A 412 -8.01 16.76 6.90
CA GLY A 412 -7.96 18.07 6.24
C GLY A 412 -6.60 18.77 6.31
N VAL A 413 -5.54 18.11 6.83
CA VAL A 413 -4.19 18.69 6.89
C VAL A 413 -3.52 18.73 5.52
N THR A 414 -3.68 17.68 4.70
CA THR A 414 -3.04 17.57 3.37
C THR A 414 -3.38 18.73 2.44
N ALA A 415 -4.62 19.23 2.45
CA ALA A 415 -5.04 20.35 1.63
C ALA A 415 -4.35 21.68 2.00
N ARG A 416 -3.84 21.79 3.23
CA ARG A 416 -3.20 22.99 3.80
C ARG A 416 -1.66 22.94 3.78
N LEU A 417 -1.06 21.87 3.25
CA LEU A 417 0.39 21.69 3.25
C LEU A 417 1.09 22.74 2.39
N LYS A 418 2.19 23.28 2.92
CA LYS A 418 3.14 24.08 2.14
C LYS A 418 3.96 23.18 1.20
N ASP A 419 4.57 23.77 0.19
CA ASP A 419 5.25 23.03 -0.88
C ASP A 419 6.37 22.09 -0.37
N GLY A 420 7.13 22.51 0.65
CA GLY A 420 8.16 21.65 1.28
C GLY A 420 7.57 20.41 1.96
N ALA A 421 6.44 20.54 2.66
CA ALA A 421 5.75 19.41 3.29
C ALA A 421 5.09 18.48 2.24
N LYS A 422 4.61 19.04 1.11
CA LYS A 422 4.15 18.21 -0.02
C LYS A 422 5.26 17.32 -0.58
N LEU A 423 6.47 17.86 -0.78
CA LEU A 423 7.63 17.09 -1.24
C LEU A 423 8.00 15.97 -0.25
N LEU A 424 7.96 16.28 1.05
CA LEU A 424 8.20 15.27 2.09
C LEU A 424 7.15 14.15 2.03
N TYR A 425 5.86 14.50 1.94
CA TYR A 425 4.80 13.48 1.87
C TYR A 425 4.91 12.64 0.60
N MET A 426 5.28 13.21 -0.55
CA MET A 426 5.56 12.44 -1.76
C MET A 426 6.67 11.40 -1.54
N ALA A 427 7.75 11.77 -0.84
CA ALA A 427 8.83 10.84 -0.50
C ALA A 427 8.37 9.75 0.49
N VAL A 428 7.54 10.10 1.48
CA VAL A 428 6.99 9.17 2.47
C VAL A 428 6.00 8.19 1.82
N MET A 429 5.09 8.66 0.96
CA MET A 429 4.17 7.82 0.18
C MET A 429 4.93 6.85 -0.73
N PHE A 430 5.96 7.32 -1.41
CA PHE A 430 6.83 6.49 -2.24
C PHE A 430 7.53 5.40 -1.42
N MET A 431 8.07 5.76 -0.24
CA MET A 431 8.70 4.81 0.69
C MET A 431 7.68 3.76 1.17
N GLY A 432 6.48 4.17 1.54
CA GLY A 432 5.40 3.29 1.97
C GLY A 432 4.97 2.30 0.89
N ARG A 433 4.98 2.73 -0.39
CA ARG A 433 4.61 1.88 -1.53
C ARG A 433 5.68 0.88 -1.92
N VAL A 434 6.91 1.33 -2.10
CA VAL A 434 8.05 0.48 -2.55
C VAL A 434 8.55 -0.41 -1.41
N GLY A 435 8.35 0.02 -0.18
CA GLY A 435 8.86 -0.59 1.04
C GLY A 435 10.20 -0.01 1.49
N PRO A 436 10.34 0.29 2.79
CA PRO A 436 11.50 1.02 3.32
C PRO A 436 12.82 0.27 3.14
N VAL A 437 12.84 -1.06 3.32
CA VAL A 437 14.04 -1.88 3.12
C VAL A 437 14.42 -1.98 1.65
N SER A 438 13.44 -2.12 0.75
CA SER A 438 13.69 -2.15 -0.70
C SER A 438 14.29 -0.83 -1.18
N LEU A 439 13.76 0.29 -0.69
CA LEU A 439 14.29 1.62 -0.99
C LEU A 439 15.72 1.78 -0.46
N ALA A 440 16.00 1.43 0.80
CA ALA A 440 17.33 1.47 1.38
C ALA A 440 18.33 0.61 0.59
N MET A 441 17.94 -0.61 0.20
CA MET A 441 18.77 -1.49 -0.63
C MET A 441 19.03 -0.92 -2.03
N SER A 442 18.05 -0.20 -2.61
CA SER A 442 18.23 0.42 -3.93
C SER A 442 19.25 1.56 -3.90
N LEU A 443 19.34 2.29 -2.79
CA LEU A 443 20.26 3.41 -2.58
C LEU A 443 21.67 2.94 -2.17
N THR A 444 21.77 1.85 -1.40
CA THR A 444 23.06 1.37 -0.85
C THR A 444 23.76 0.33 -1.70
N ALA A 445 23.26 0.00 -2.90
CA ALA A 445 23.76 -1.09 -3.74
C ALA A 445 25.23 -0.94 -4.18
N LYS A 446 26.14 -1.19 -3.25
CA LYS A 446 27.41 -1.86 -3.53
C LYS A 446 27.22 -3.33 -3.16
N PRO A 447 27.39 -4.28 -4.10
CA PRO A 447 27.56 -5.67 -3.71
C PRO A 447 28.84 -5.69 -2.88
N ASP A 448 28.69 -5.89 -1.57
CA ASP A 448 29.84 -6.10 -0.71
C ASP A 448 30.44 -7.47 -1.09
N ASP A 449 31.48 -7.43 -1.90
CA ASP A 449 32.33 -8.56 -2.23
C ASP A 449 33.23 -8.95 -1.02
N ASN A 450 33.11 -8.22 0.09
CA ASN A 450 33.75 -8.50 1.36
C ASN A 450 32.96 -9.60 2.10
N LYS A 451 33.13 -10.79 1.60
CA LYS A 451 32.85 -12.05 2.23
C LYS A 451 33.08 -12.01 3.74
N ARG A 452 31.99 -12.29 4.47
CA ARG A 452 31.94 -13.03 5.74
C ARG A 452 33.29 -13.11 6.45
N LYS A 453 33.75 -11.98 6.99
CA LYS A 453 34.69 -12.03 8.09
C LYS A 453 33.92 -12.66 9.25
N ILE A 454 34.42 -13.79 9.73
CA ILE A 454 33.93 -14.38 10.97
C ILE A 454 34.34 -13.40 12.07
N MET A 455 33.34 -12.65 12.58
CA MET A 455 33.55 -11.74 13.70
C MET A 455 33.46 -12.51 15.01
N PRO A 456 34.29 -12.20 16.02
CA PRO A 456 34.10 -12.79 17.35
C PRO A 456 32.73 -12.38 17.94
N VAL A 457 32.17 -13.27 18.73
CA VAL A 457 30.91 -13.02 19.43
C VAL A 457 31.13 -11.99 20.54
N GLY A 458 30.46 -10.85 20.46
CA GLY A 458 30.41 -9.85 21.52
C GLY A 458 29.18 -10.05 22.39
N HIS A 459 29.32 -9.96 23.70
CA HIS A 459 28.22 -10.01 24.66
C HIS A 459 27.82 -8.59 25.05
N ILE A 460 26.54 -8.23 24.86
CA ILE A 460 25.95 -6.97 25.32
C ILE A 460 24.75 -7.35 26.17
N ASN A 461 24.71 -6.86 27.42
CA ASN A 461 23.56 -7.04 28.29
C ASN A 461 22.42 -6.13 27.80
N VAL A 462 21.28 -6.75 27.50
CA VAL A 462 20.04 -6.04 27.19
C VAL A 462 19.14 -6.19 28.41
N GLY A 463 18.64 -5.06 28.95
CA GLY A 463 17.93 -4.97 30.22
C GLY A 463 16.66 -5.80 30.31
#